data_eba6b994b05c7242b08237b0e602398c
#
_entry.id   eba6b994b05c7242b08237b0e602398c
#
_cell.length_a   1.000
_cell.length_b   1.000
_cell.length_c   1.000
_cell.angle_alpha   90.00
_cell.angle_beta   90.00
_cell.angle_gamma   90.00
#
_symmetry.space_group_name_H-M   'P 1'
#
loop_
_entity.id
_entity.type
_entity.pdbx_description
1 polymer ?
#
loop_
_entity_poly.entity_id
_entity_poly.type
_entity_poly.pdbx_seq_one_letter_code
_entity_poly.pdbx_strand_id
1 'polypeptide(L)'
;MQRKYKFNWDLIGNMDIGRPNLGNTTRVEVYRLMQFAFRDVLEVKYGTEEADAVFYVAGKLAGTEFYEEFLSGITDFKVFISELQRLMKEMMVGILRIEEVDLEAQNLILTVAEDLDCSGLPELDYEVCKYDEGLIAGILECFTGKTYEVKEIDCWCTGDRTCRFRARRVAESTSE
;
A
#
# COMPACT_ATOMS: atom_id res chain seq x y z
N MET A 1 4.49 -2.57 27.63
CA MET A 1 5.18 -1.29 27.33
C MET A 1 4.14 -0.32 26.77
N GLN A 2 4.01 0.89 27.34
CA GLN A 2 3.01 1.85 26.85
C GLN A 2 3.54 2.52 25.57
N ARG A 3 2.73 2.45 24.48
CA ARG A 3 3.06 3.06 23.20
C ARG A 3 2.91 4.58 23.27
N LYS A 4 3.98 5.33 22.98
CA LYS A 4 3.98 6.82 23.00
C LYS A 4 3.39 7.43 21.72
N TYR A 5 3.46 6.72 20.62
CA TYR A 5 3.04 7.19 19.30
C TYR A 5 1.97 6.25 18.72
N LYS A 6 0.90 6.83 18.23
CA LYS A 6 -0.16 6.13 17.50
C LYS A 6 -0.44 6.93 16.24
N PHE A 7 -0.11 6.37 15.07
CA PHE A 7 -0.35 7.01 13.80
C PHE A 7 -1.85 7.19 13.55
N ASN A 8 -2.21 8.33 12.99
CA ASN A 8 -3.46 8.64 12.32
C ASN A 8 -3.17 9.72 11.27
N TRP A 9 -4.15 10.03 10.40
CA TRP A 9 -3.96 10.99 9.30
C TRP A 9 -3.54 12.39 9.76
N ASP A 10 -4.07 12.88 10.88
CA ASP A 10 -3.73 14.20 11.45
C ASP A 10 -2.23 14.40 11.71
N LEU A 11 -1.50 13.28 11.94
CA LEU A 11 -0.07 13.32 12.20
C LEU A 11 0.78 13.53 10.94
N ILE A 12 0.18 13.53 9.74
CA ILE A 12 0.83 14.01 8.53
C ILE A 12 1.04 15.53 8.63
N GLY A 13 0.15 16.22 9.35
CA GLY A 13 0.28 17.63 9.67
C GLY A 13 -0.17 18.57 8.55
N ASN A 14 -0.06 19.87 8.80
CA ASN A 14 -0.44 20.91 7.86
C ASN A 14 0.80 21.42 7.10
N MET A 15 0.93 20.99 5.84
CA MET A 15 2.09 21.34 4.99
C MET A 15 2.09 22.80 4.58
N ASP A 16 0.93 23.44 4.44
CA ASP A 16 0.84 24.85 4.06
C ASP A 16 1.43 25.77 5.16
N ILE A 17 1.25 25.38 6.42
CA ILE A 17 1.84 26.08 7.56
C ILE A 17 3.30 25.65 7.78
N GLY A 18 3.59 24.36 7.74
CA GLY A 18 4.89 23.82 8.10
C GLY A 18 5.94 23.94 6.99
N ARG A 19 5.52 23.97 5.73
CA ARG A 19 6.39 24.01 4.55
C ARG A 19 5.97 25.06 3.51
N PRO A 20 5.78 26.32 3.87
CA PRO A 20 5.19 27.34 2.99
C PRO A 20 6.01 27.62 1.72
N ASN A 21 7.32 27.30 1.73
CA ASN A 21 8.20 27.54 0.58
C ASN A 21 8.50 26.27 -0.24
N LEU A 22 8.29 25.08 0.31
CA LEU A 22 8.62 23.81 -0.35
C LEU A 22 7.39 23.00 -0.73
N GLY A 23 6.23 23.31 -0.14
CA GLY A 23 4.97 22.62 -0.41
C GLY A 23 4.93 21.17 0.12
N ASN A 24 3.99 20.40 -0.41
CA ASN A 24 3.67 19.04 0.03
C ASN A 24 4.33 17.93 -0.80
N THR A 25 5.14 18.27 -1.79
CA THR A 25 5.84 17.29 -2.65
C THR A 25 7.28 17.08 -2.22
N THR A 26 7.82 15.92 -2.53
CA THR A 26 9.23 15.59 -2.37
C THR A 26 9.71 14.77 -3.57
N ARG A 27 11.03 14.56 -3.69
CA ARG A 27 11.59 13.71 -4.72
C ARG A 27 11.51 12.25 -4.31
N VAL A 28 11.32 11.36 -5.27
CA VAL A 28 11.25 9.90 -5.05
C VAL A 28 12.48 9.37 -4.31
N GLU A 29 13.67 9.91 -4.61
CA GLU A 29 14.90 9.49 -3.97
C GLU A 29 14.89 9.72 -2.45
N VAL A 30 14.23 10.79 -1.97
CA VAL A 30 14.13 11.07 -0.52
C VAL A 30 13.22 10.05 0.16
N TYR A 31 12.12 9.70 -0.48
CA TYR A 31 11.22 8.65 -0.01
C TYR A 31 11.93 7.30 0.06
N ARG A 32 12.56 6.87 -1.03
CA ARG A 32 13.26 5.58 -1.12
C ARG A 32 14.46 5.50 -0.18
N LEU A 33 15.20 6.60 0.00
CA LEU A 33 16.30 6.64 0.96
C LEU A 33 15.81 6.30 2.37
N MET A 34 14.69 6.87 2.80
CA MET A 34 14.11 6.56 4.10
C MET A 34 13.60 5.11 4.14
N GLN A 35 12.82 4.69 3.16
CA GLN A 35 12.20 3.37 3.11
C GLN A 35 13.24 2.25 3.13
N PHE A 36 14.22 2.30 2.23
CA PHE A 36 15.21 1.23 2.10
C PHE A 36 16.25 1.24 3.21
N ALA A 37 16.67 2.40 3.70
CA ALA A 37 17.55 2.44 4.87
C ALA A 37 16.85 1.89 6.12
N PHE A 38 15.54 2.15 6.26
CA PHE A 38 14.76 1.60 7.37
C PHE A 38 14.56 0.09 7.23
N ARG A 39 14.32 -0.40 6.01
CA ARG A 39 14.23 -1.82 5.69
C ARG A 39 15.53 -2.54 6.05
N ASP A 40 16.68 -2.05 5.60
CA ASP A 40 18.00 -2.63 5.88
C ASP A 40 18.24 -2.79 7.40
N VAL A 41 17.95 -1.75 8.17
CA VAL A 41 18.06 -1.80 9.64
C VAL A 41 17.13 -2.83 10.27
N LEU A 42 15.90 -2.97 9.77
CA LEU A 42 14.96 -3.99 10.24
C LEU A 42 15.45 -5.40 9.92
N GLU A 43 15.92 -5.64 8.70
CA GLU A 43 16.44 -6.95 8.29
C GLU A 43 17.68 -7.36 9.08
N VAL A 44 18.62 -6.44 9.28
CA VAL A 44 19.79 -6.69 10.13
C VAL A 44 19.39 -7.06 11.56
N LYS A 45 18.34 -6.44 12.08
CA LYS A 45 17.96 -6.58 13.48
C LYS A 45 17.02 -7.75 13.75
N TYR A 46 16.14 -8.06 12.82
CA TYR A 46 15.03 -8.99 13.04
C TYR A 46 14.91 -10.07 11.95
N GLY A 47 15.64 -9.96 10.86
CA GLY A 47 15.53 -10.85 9.68
C GLY A 47 14.49 -10.35 8.67
N THR A 48 14.56 -10.92 7.46
CA THR A 48 13.74 -10.51 6.31
C THR A 48 12.25 -10.74 6.56
N GLU A 49 11.87 -11.90 7.10
CA GLU A 49 10.46 -12.25 7.35
C GLU A 49 9.77 -11.25 8.30
N GLU A 50 10.45 -10.88 9.37
CA GLU A 50 9.93 -9.90 10.33
C GLU A 50 9.92 -8.48 9.75
N ALA A 51 10.91 -8.12 8.95
CA ALA A 51 10.92 -6.84 8.23
C ALA A 51 9.72 -6.75 7.26
N ASP A 52 9.48 -7.80 6.49
CA ASP A 52 8.33 -7.90 5.59
C ASP A 52 7.00 -7.78 6.34
N ALA A 53 6.86 -8.47 7.47
CA ALA A 53 5.68 -8.38 8.32
C ALA A 53 5.46 -6.96 8.86
N VAL A 54 6.53 -6.25 9.25
CA VAL A 54 6.46 -4.85 9.70
C VAL A 54 6.00 -3.94 8.57
N PHE A 55 6.56 -4.09 7.36
CA PHE A 55 6.13 -3.30 6.19
C PHE A 55 4.68 -3.57 5.82
N TYR A 56 4.25 -4.82 5.79
CA TYR A 56 2.86 -5.19 5.53
C TYR A 56 1.90 -4.55 6.53
N VAL A 57 2.20 -4.66 7.83
CA VAL A 57 1.35 -4.08 8.88
C VAL A 57 1.33 -2.55 8.82
N ALA A 58 2.47 -1.92 8.52
CA ALA A 58 2.55 -0.48 8.31
C ALA A 58 1.73 -0.03 7.10
N GLY A 59 1.84 -0.74 5.98
CA GLY A 59 1.02 -0.51 4.79
C GLY A 59 -0.46 -0.64 5.08
N LYS A 60 -0.87 -1.69 5.80
CA LYS A 60 -2.27 -1.91 6.16
C LYS A 60 -2.83 -0.78 7.03
N LEU A 61 -2.04 -0.29 7.99
CA LEU A 61 -2.40 0.87 8.78
C LEU A 61 -2.57 2.12 7.89
N ALA A 62 -1.62 2.35 6.99
CA ALA A 62 -1.69 3.48 6.07
C ALA A 62 -2.89 3.38 5.11
N GLY A 63 -3.19 2.18 4.60
CA GLY A 63 -4.36 1.93 3.75
C GLY A 63 -5.68 2.19 4.47
N THR A 64 -5.76 1.83 5.75
CA THR A 64 -6.94 2.14 6.59
C THR A 64 -7.12 3.65 6.73
N GLU A 65 -6.08 4.39 7.12
CA GLU A 65 -6.14 5.85 7.28
C GLU A 65 -6.41 6.56 5.95
N PHE A 66 -5.82 6.08 4.85
CA PHE A 66 -6.08 6.58 3.51
C PHE A 66 -7.55 6.41 3.10
N TYR A 67 -8.14 5.24 3.37
CA TYR A 67 -9.54 4.99 3.09
C TYR A 67 -10.45 5.94 3.90
N GLU A 68 -10.22 6.06 5.19
CA GLU A 68 -11.03 6.90 6.07
C GLU A 68 -10.99 8.38 5.65
N GLU A 69 -9.83 8.87 5.22
CA GLU A 69 -9.67 10.26 4.81
C GLU A 69 -10.29 10.56 3.44
N PHE A 70 -10.12 9.68 2.46
CA PHE A 70 -10.43 10.02 1.07
C PHE A 70 -11.56 9.22 0.44
N LEU A 71 -11.86 8.02 0.93
CA LEU A 71 -12.74 7.07 0.26
C LEU A 71 -13.97 6.70 1.10
N SER A 72 -14.00 7.11 2.37
CA SER A 72 -15.11 6.81 3.27
C SER A 72 -16.44 7.39 2.73
N GLY A 73 -17.51 6.61 2.87
CA GLY A 73 -18.83 6.98 2.36
C GLY A 73 -19.10 6.62 0.90
N ILE A 74 -18.10 6.18 0.12
CA ILE A 74 -18.33 5.62 -1.22
C ILE A 74 -18.85 4.20 -1.08
N THR A 75 -20.01 3.90 -1.66
CA THR A 75 -20.64 2.56 -1.59
C THR A 75 -20.65 1.82 -2.92
N ASP A 76 -20.54 2.54 -4.04
CA ASP A 76 -20.47 1.95 -5.38
C ASP A 76 -19.03 1.55 -5.71
N PHE A 77 -18.84 0.27 -6.05
CA PHE A 77 -17.52 -0.29 -6.35
C PHE A 77 -16.81 0.39 -7.54
N LYS A 78 -17.54 0.77 -8.57
CA LYS A 78 -16.93 1.42 -9.75
C LYS A 78 -16.46 2.82 -9.42
N VAL A 79 -17.26 3.55 -8.64
CA VAL A 79 -16.90 4.89 -8.16
C VAL A 79 -15.68 4.78 -7.23
N PHE A 80 -15.68 3.82 -6.30
CA PHE A 80 -14.56 3.55 -5.41
C PHE A 80 -13.25 3.29 -6.17
N ILE A 81 -13.27 2.39 -7.16
CA ILE A 81 -12.07 2.09 -7.96
C ILE A 81 -11.62 3.31 -8.76
N SER A 82 -12.54 4.05 -9.38
CA SER A 82 -12.21 5.25 -10.15
C SER A 82 -11.55 6.33 -9.28
N GLU A 83 -12.07 6.52 -8.08
CA GLU A 83 -11.52 7.49 -7.14
C GLU A 83 -10.16 7.06 -6.57
N LEU A 84 -10.01 5.78 -6.24
CA LEU A 84 -8.73 5.22 -5.81
C LEU A 84 -7.65 5.37 -6.91
N GLN A 85 -7.99 5.07 -8.17
CA GLN A 85 -7.09 5.27 -9.31
C GLN A 85 -6.66 6.73 -9.47
N ARG A 86 -7.62 7.67 -9.33
CA ARG A 86 -7.35 9.10 -9.40
C ARG A 86 -6.39 9.54 -8.30
N LEU A 87 -6.67 9.17 -7.06
CA LEU A 87 -5.89 9.54 -5.88
C LEU A 87 -4.47 8.98 -5.93
N MET A 88 -4.29 7.70 -6.24
CA MET A 88 -2.97 7.10 -6.35
C MET A 88 -2.10 7.82 -7.39
N LYS A 89 -2.70 8.19 -8.52
CA LYS A 89 -1.99 8.94 -9.58
C LYS A 89 -1.67 10.37 -9.14
N GLU A 90 -2.62 11.09 -8.53
CA GLU A 90 -2.41 12.46 -8.06
C GLU A 90 -1.37 12.55 -6.95
N MET A 91 -1.35 11.57 -6.06
CA MET A 91 -0.35 11.47 -5.00
C MET A 91 0.98 10.87 -5.47
N MET A 92 1.11 10.57 -6.77
CA MET A 92 2.31 10.00 -7.38
C MET A 92 2.75 8.67 -6.75
N VAL A 93 1.82 7.88 -6.25
CA VAL A 93 2.08 6.53 -5.74
C VAL A 93 2.27 5.55 -6.89
N GLY A 94 1.42 5.64 -7.91
CA GLY A 94 1.49 4.80 -9.10
C GLY A 94 0.22 4.87 -9.95
N ILE A 95 0.23 4.14 -11.05
CA ILE A 95 -0.89 4.04 -12.00
C ILE A 95 -1.59 2.71 -11.78
N LEU A 96 -2.63 2.75 -10.94
CA LEU A 96 -3.45 1.58 -10.61
C LEU A 96 -4.37 1.19 -11.77
N ARG A 97 -4.45 -0.11 -12.06
CA ARG A 97 -5.46 -0.70 -12.96
C ARG A 97 -6.00 -1.98 -12.35
N ILE A 98 -7.28 -2.23 -12.58
CA ILE A 98 -7.89 -3.52 -12.27
C ILE A 98 -7.83 -4.38 -13.52
N GLU A 99 -7.21 -5.56 -13.43
CA GLU A 99 -7.14 -6.54 -14.52
C GLU A 99 -8.31 -7.51 -14.46
N GLU A 100 -8.59 -8.05 -13.28
CA GLU A 100 -9.64 -9.04 -13.07
C GLU A 100 -10.43 -8.72 -11.80
N VAL A 101 -11.73 -8.97 -11.87
CA VAL A 101 -12.63 -8.87 -10.72
C VAL A 101 -13.57 -10.08 -10.72
N ASP A 102 -13.52 -10.85 -9.66
CA ASP A 102 -14.54 -11.83 -9.33
C ASP A 102 -15.39 -11.27 -8.18
N LEU A 103 -16.56 -10.74 -8.53
CA LEU A 103 -17.45 -10.12 -7.55
C LEU A 103 -18.11 -11.14 -6.61
N GLU A 104 -18.28 -12.41 -7.05
CA GLU A 104 -18.87 -13.47 -6.22
C GLU A 104 -17.88 -13.94 -5.17
N ALA A 105 -16.65 -14.26 -5.58
CA ALA A 105 -15.58 -14.64 -4.68
C ALA A 105 -14.95 -13.44 -3.95
N GLN A 106 -15.23 -12.22 -4.40
CA GLN A 106 -14.63 -10.97 -3.94
C GLN A 106 -13.09 -10.99 -4.06
N ASN A 107 -12.59 -11.50 -5.18
CA ASN A 107 -11.18 -11.55 -5.52
C ASN A 107 -10.86 -10.53 -6.61
N LEU A 108 -9.66 -9.98 -6.57
CA LEU A 108 -9.19 -9.01 -7.55
C LEU A 108 -7.76 -9.34 -7.97
N ILE A 109 -7.46 -9.04 -9.25
CA ILE A 109 -6.09 -8.85 -9.74
C ILE A 109 -5.96 -7.41 -10.19
N LEU A 110 -4.96 -6.74 -9.67
CA LEU A 110 -4.69 -5.35 -9.97
C LEU A 110 -3.20 -5.15 -10.26
N THR A 111 -2.90 -4.11 -11.04
CA THR A 111 -1.54 -3.69 -11.35
C THR A 111 -1.29 -2.26 -10.93
N VAL A 112 -0.03 -1.99 -10.55
CA VAL A 112 0.48 -0.63 -10.30
C VAL A 112 1.70 -0.43 -11.18
N ALA A 113 1.54 0.38 -12.23
CA ALA A 113 2.65 0.80 -13.07
C ALA A 113 3.26 2.10 -12.52
N GLU A 114 4.54 2.34 -12.81
CA GLU A 114 5.29 3.48 -12.25
C GLU A 114 5.23 3.56 -10.72
N ASP A 115 5.25 2.39 -10.11
CA ASP A 115 5.16 2.20 -8.67
C ASP A 115 6.26 2.96 -7.92
N LEU A 116 5.86 3.68 -6.85
CA LEU A 116 6.76 4.53 -6.07
C LEU A 116 7.84 3.71 -5.37
N ASP A 117 7.50 2.52 -4.91
CA ASP A 117 8.39 1.68 -4.12
C ASP A 117 9.50 1.07 -4.97
N CYS A 118 9.18 0.51 -6.13
CA CYS A 118 10.12 -0.35 -6.82
C CYS A 118 10.43 0.01 -8.28
N SER A 119 9.59 0.78 -9.00
CA SER A 119 9.82 1.04 -10.43
C SER A 119 11.17 1.70 -10.70
N GLY A 120 12.00 1.06 -11.52
CA GLY A 120 13.36 1.51 -11.83
C GLY A 120 14.45 1.03 -10.88
N LEU A 121 14.14 0.21 -9.88
CA LEU A 121 15.16 -0.50 -9.09
C LEU A 121 15.89 -1.54 -9.93
N PRO A 122 17.11 -1.96 -9.54
CA PRO A 122 17.75 -3.12 -10.13
C PRO A 122 16.95 -4.41 -9.87
N GLU A 123 17.16 -5.43 -10.69
CA GLU A 123 16.61 -6.77 -10.43
C GLU A 123 17.26 -7.35 -9.16
N LEU A 124 16.42 -7.83 -8.25
CA LEU A 124 16.80 -8.33 -6.92
C LEU A 124 16.41 -9.79 -6.69
N ASP A 125 15.78 -10.44 -7.67
CA ASP A 125 15.28 -11.82 -7.61
C ASP A 125 14.21 -12.09 -6.52
N TYR A 126 13.61 -11.04 -5.93
CA TYR A 126 12.51 -11.15 -4.96
C TYR A 126 11.61 -9.91 -4.98
N GLU A 127 10.36 -10.07 -4.52
CA GLU A 127 9.37 -9.01 -4.44
C GLU A 127 9.64 -8.12 -3.21
N VAL A 128 9.60 -6.79 -3.41
CA VAL A 128 9.91 -5.82 -2.35
C VAL A 128 8.71 -5.03 -1.84
N CYS A 129 7.56 -5.08 -2.55
CA CYS A 129 6.41 -4.20 -2.32
C CYS A 129 5.48 -4.68 -1.19
N LYS A 130 6.06 -5.12 -0.06
CA LYS A 130 5.28 -5.61 1.10
C LYS A 130 4.41 -4.53 1.74
N TYR A 131 4.84 -3.28 1.65
CA TYR A 131 4.04 -2.14 2.09
C TYR A 131 2.79 -1.98 1.22
N ASP A 132 2.90 -2.12 -0.10
CA ASP A 132 1.77 -2.03 -1.02
C ASP A 132 0.79 -3.19 -0.86
N GLU A 133 1.30 -4.42 -0.61
CA GLU A 133 0.43 -5.54 -0.23
C GLU A 133 -0.46 -5.15 0.96
N GLY A 134 0.13 -4.56 1.99
CA GLY A 134 -0.58 -4.07 3.17
C GLY A 134 -1.54 -2.92 2.85
N LEU A 135 -1.08 -1.90 2.11
CA LEU A 135 -1.87 -0.73 1.73
C LEU A 135 -3.16 -1.14 1.01
N ILE A 136 -3.03 -2.00 0.00
CA ILE A 136 -4.16 -2.53 -0.77
C ILE A 136 -5.10 -3.32 0.15
N ALA A 137 -4.55 -4.18 1.04
CA ALA A 137 -5.36 -4.93 1.99
C ALA A 137 -6.17 -4.01 2.91
N GLY A 138 -5.54 -2.99 3.50
CA GLY A 138 -6.21 -2.02 4.38
C GLY A 138 -7.35 -1.28 3.69
N ILE A 139 -7.11 -0.79 2.46
CA ILE A 139 -8.13 -0.08 1.66
C ILE A 139 -9.32 -1.01 1.33
N LEU A 140 -9.05 -2.23 0.85
CA LEU A 140 -10.11 -3.19 0.49
C LEU A 140 -10.91 -3.67 1.70
N GLU A 141 -10.25 -3.89 2.83
CA GLU A 141 -10.92 -4.30 4.07
C GLU A 141 -11.88 -3.22 4.59
N CYS A 142 -11.47 -1.96 4.55
CA CYS A 142 -12.34 -0.84 4.94
C CYS A 142 -13.54 -0.71 3.99
N PHE A 143 -13.33 -0.82 2.68
CA PHE A 143 -14.42 -0.72 1.70
C PHE A 143 -15.43 -1.86 1.80
N THR A 144 -14.95 -3.10 1.97
CA THR A 144 -15.80 -4.30 1.89
C THR A 144 -16.29 -4.79 3.25
N GLY A 145 -15.65 -4.40 4.34
CA GLY A 145 -15.86 -4.97 5.68
C GLY A 145 -15.38 -6.43 5.81
N LYS A 146 -14.53 -6.91 4.91
CA LYS A 146 -14.02 -8.29 4.86
C LYS A 146 -12.49 -8.29 4.92
N THR A 147 -11.92 -9.36 5.46
CA THR A 147 -10.46 -9.53 5.53
C THR A 147 -9.91 -9.98 4.18
N TYR A 148 -8.78 -9.39 3.77
CA TYR A 148 -8.08 -9.71 2.53
C TYR A 148 -6.65 -10.16 2.78
N GLU A 149 -6.25 -11.20 2.06
CA GLU A 149 -4.86 -11.54 1.81
C GLU A 149 -4.45 -10.93 0.47
N VAL A 150 -3.44 -10.06 0.49
CA VAL A 150 -2.90 -9.46 -0.73
C VAL A 150 -1.46 -9.92 -0.91
N LYS A 151 -1.13 -10.39 -2.11
CA LYS A 151 0.19 -10.86 -2.48
C LYS A 151 0.63 -10.27 -3.81
N GLU A 152 1.82 -9.71 -3.85
CA GLU A 152 2.50 -9.39 -5.09
C GLU A 152 2.83 -10.69 -5.82
N ILE A 153 2.54 -10.75 -7.11
CA ILE A 153 2.75 -11.93 -7.97
C ILE A 153 3.66 -11.64 -9.14
N ASP A 154 3.84 -10.39 -9.51
CA ASP A 154 4.86 -9.89 -10.43
C ASP A 154 5.40 -8.58 -9.87
N CYS A 155 6.70 -8.34 -9.95
CA CYS A 155 7.37 -7.16 -9.42
C CYS A 155 8.40 -6.61 -10.41
N TRP A 156 8.62 -5.29 -10.39
CA TRP A 156 9.73 -4.71 -11.13
C TRP A 156 11.08 -5.36 -10.77
N CYS A 157 11.27 -5.66 -9.50
CA CYS A 157 12.52 -6.27 -9.00
C CYS A 157 12.71 -7.74 -9.38
N THR A 158 11.68 -8.39 -9.90
CA THR A 158 11.75 -9.76 -10.47
C THR A 158 11.84 -9.77 -12.00
N GLY A 159 11.99 -8.59 -12.62
CA GLY A 159 12.14 -8.44 -14.07
C GLY A 159 10.86 -8.06 -14.82
N ASP A 160 9.73 -7.91 -14.13
CA ASP A 160 8.48 -7.44 -14.69
C ASP A 160 8.48 -5.91 -14.83
N ARG A 161 7.66 -5.39 -15.74
CA ARG A 161 7.59 -3.94 -15.99
C ARG A 161 6.50 -3.23 -15.19
N THR A 162 5.80 -3.97 -14.34
CA THR A 162 4.73 -3.47 -13.48
C THR A 162 4.56 -4.39 -12.29
N CYS A 163 4.13 -3.84 -11.16
CA CYS A 163 3.77 -4.66 -10.01
C CYS A 163 2.34 -5.18 -10.19
N ARG A 164 2.14 -6.47 -9.95
CA ARG A 164 0.83 -7.11 -10.02
C ARG A 164 0.51 -7.75 -8.67
N PHE A 165 -0.67 -7.48 -8.17
CA PHE A 165 -1.13 -7.93 -6.88
C PHE A 165 -2.39 -8.78 -7.03
N ARG A 166 -2.42 -9.88 -6.29
CA ARG A 166 -3.60 -10.71 -6.12
C ARG A 166 -4.19 -10.44 -4.74
N ALA A 167 -5.41 -9.90 -4.70
CA ALA A 167 -6.18 -9.72 -3.49
C ALA A 167 -7.24 -10.81 -3.40
N ARG A 168 -7.22 -11.61 -2.33
CA ARG A 168 -8.19 -12.68 -2.06
C ARG A 168 -8.89 -12.42 -0.74
N ARG A 169 -10.20 -12.55 -0.76
CA ARG A 169 -10.97 -12.56 0.48
C ARG A 169 -10.61 -13.78 1.32
N VAL A 170 -10.30 -13.57 2.57
CA VAL A 170 -10.11 -14.64 3.56
C VAL A 170 -11.49 -15.09 4.05
N ALA A 171 -11.77 -16.39 3.95
CA ALA A 171 -13.00 -16.93 4.51
C ALA A 171 -12.99 -16.75 6.03
N GLU A 172 -14.09 -16.25 6.59
CA GLU A 172 -14.27 -16.24 8.03
C GLU A 172 -14.25 -17.68 8.54
N SER A 173 -13.30 -18.03 9.42
CA SER A 173 -13.34 -19.30 10.12
C SER A 173 -14.59 -19.28 10.98
N THR A 174 -15.61 -20.06 10.60
CA THR A 174 -16.73 -20.38 11.48
C THR A 174 -16.15 -21.14 12.67
N SER A 175 -15.90 -20.42 13.77
CA SER A 175 -15.67 -21.05 15.06
C SER A 175 -17.00 -21.68 15.48
N GLU A 176 -17.10 -23.01 15.34
CA GLU A 176 -18.09 -23.82 16.04
C GLU A 176 -17.81 -23.81 17.53
#